data_d0073a700925b67003845569aefcd18a
#
_entry.id   d0073a700925b67003845569aefcd18a
#
_cell.length_a   1.000
_cell.length_b   1.000
_cell.length_c   1.000
_cell.angle_alpha   90.00
_cell.angle_beta   90.00
_cell.angle_gamma   90.00
#
_symmetry.space_group_name_H-M   'P 1'
#
loop_
_entity.id
_entity.type
_entity.pdbx_description
1 polymer ?
#
loop_
_entity_poly.entity_id
_entity_poly.type
_entity_poly.pdbx_seq_one_letter_code
_entity_poly.pdbx_strand_id
1 'polypeptide(L)'
;KRGIDKAVTAAVAELKKLSKPCEDNKAIAQVGTISANSDENIGNIIAEAMGKVGKEGVITVEEGSGLENELDVVEGMQFDRGYLSPYFINDQQTMSVELETPFILLYDKKISNVRDLLPILEGVAKAGKPLLIVAEDIEGEALATLVVNNMRGIVKVAAVKAPGFGDRRKAMLEDL
;
A
#
# COMPACT_ATOMS: atom_id res chain seq x y z
N LYS A 1 -17.57 -27.69 -14.41
CA LYS A 1 -16.79 -26.94 -13.44
C LYS A 1 -15.71 -27.80 -12.78
N ARG A 2 -16.02 -28.90 -12.09
CA ARG A 2 -15.04 -29.75 -11.38
C ARG A 2 -13.88 -30.26 -12.25
N GLY A 3 -14.12 -30.59 -13.54
CA GLY A 3 -13.09 -31.03 -14.47
C GLY A 3 -12.12 -29.93 -14.85
N ILE A 4 -12.62 -28.71 -15.06
CA ILE A 4 -11.82 -27.50 -15.34
C ILE A 4 -10.94 -27.19 -14.13
N ASP A 5 -11.50 -27.19 -12.92
CA ASP A 5 -10.77 -26.91 -11.68
C ASP A 5 -9.59 -27.88 -11.48
N LYS A 6 -9.81 -29.18 -11.73
CA LYS A 6 -8.76 -30.22 -11.68
C LYS A 6 -7.66 -29.98 -12.73
N ALA A 7 -8.06 -29.66 -13.97
CA ALA A 7 -7.11 -29.38 -15.04
C ALA A 7 -6.25 -28.15 -14.75
N VAL A 8 -6.86 -27.08 -14.25
CA VAL A 8 -6.14 -25.86 -13.83
C VAL A 8 -5.14 -26.17 -12.71
N THR A 9 -5.57 -26.90 -11.68
CA THR A 9 -4.68 -27.29 -10.57
C THR A 9 -3.47 -28.09 -11.06
N ALA A 10 -3.70 -29.07 -11.93
CA ALA A 10 -2.63 -29.88 -12.52
C ALA A 10 -1.70 -29.05 -13.40
N ALA A 11 -2.24 -28.18 -14.26
CA ALA A 11 -1.45 -27.31 -15.13
C ALA A 11 -0.60 -26.34 -14.32
N VAL A 12 -1.14 -25.69 -13.28
CA VAL A 12 -0.39 -24.79 -12.40
C VAL A 12 0.73 -25.53 -11.67
N ALA A 13 0.49 -26.76 -11.20
CA ALA A 13 1.52 -27.55 -10.55
C ALA A 13 2.69 -27.90 -11.49
N GLU A 14 2.40 -28.23 -12.74
CA GLU A 14 3.43 -28.49 -13.76
C GLU A 14 4.18 -27.22 -14.19
N LEU A 15 3.47 -26.10 -14.37
CA LEU A 15 4.08 -24.80 -14.65
C LEU A 15 5.05 -24.35 -13.55
N LYS A 16 4.70 -24.59 -12.28
CA LYS A 16 5.59 -24.29 -11.14
C LYS A 16 6.88 -25.11 -11.18
N LYS A 17 6.85 -26.36 -11.66
CA LYS A 17 8.06 -27.19 -11.83
C LYS A 17 8.94 -26.73 -12.98
N LEU A 18 8.33 -26.18 -14.04
CA LEU A 18 9.03 -25.69 -15.21
C LEU A 18 9.54 -24.26 -15.04
N SER A 19 9.00 -23.51 -14.10
CA SER A 19 9.39 -22.11 -13.85
C SER A 19 10.85 -22.03 -13.41
N LYS A 20 11.54 -21.02 -13.92
CA LYS A 20 12.91 -20.67 -13.52
C LYS A 20 12.88 -19.31 -12.82
N PRO A 21 13.56 -19.12 -11.68
CA PRO A 21 13.63 -17.82 -11.03
C PRO A 21 14.38 -16.82 -11.92
N CYS A 22 13.89 -15.58 -11.96
CA CYS A 22 14.61 -14.47 -12.58
C CYS A 22 15.65 -13.95 -11.58
N GLU A 23 16.93 -14.17 -11.84
CA GLU A 23 18.02 -13.82 -10.92
C GLU A 23 18.72 -12.52 -11.28
N ASP A 24 18.70 -12.15 -12.56
CA ASP A 24 19.37 -10.96 -13.06
C ASP A 24 18.41 -9.94 -13.71
N ASN A 25 18.86 -8.69 -13.80
CA ASN A 25 18.08 -7.60 -14.39
C ASN A 25 17.78 -7.84 -15.88
N LYS A 26 18.63 -8.58 -16.59
CA LYS A 26 18.39 -8.90 -17.99
C LYS A 26 17.22 -9.86 -18.16
N ALA A 27 17.12 -10.88 -17.31
CA ALA A 27 15.98 -11.78 -17.31
C ALA A 27 14.68 -11.04 -16.94
N ILE A 28 14.74 -10.12 -15.96
CA ILE A 28 13.61 -9.27 -15.58
C ILE A 28 13.18 -8.39 -16.76
N ALA A 29 14.12 -7.72 -17.44
CA ALA A 29 13.82 -6.90 -18.61
C ALA A 29 13.16 -7.73 -19.74
N GLN A 30 13.65 -8.92 -20.01
CA GLN A 30 13.09 -9.81 -21.03
C GLN A 30 11.65 -10.24 -20.71
N VAL A 31 11.39 -10.63 -19.45
CA VAL A 31 10.03 -10.97 -19.00
C VAL A 31 9.11 -9.74 -19.07
N GLY A 32 9.58 -8.59 -18.63
CA GLY A 32 8.86 -7.33 -18.72
C GLY A 32 8.52 -6.95 -20.16
N THR A 33 9.49 -7.06 -21.07
CA THR A 33 9.31 -6.80 -22.51
C THR A 33 8.24 -7.72 -23.11
N ILE A 34 8.29 -9.02 -22.81
CA ILE A 34 7.29 -9.99 -23.32
C ILE A 34 5.89 -9.63 -22.75
N SER A 35 5.80 -9.32 -21.48
CA SER A 35 4.53 -8.95 -20.82
C SER A 35 3.96 -7.63 -21.36
N ALA A 36 4.82 -6.71 -21.78
CA ALA A 36 4.48 -5.43 -22.39
C ALA A 36 4.31 -5.51 -23.92
N ASN A 37 3.92 -6.65 -24.45
CA ASN A 37 3.71 -6.87 -25.89
C ASN A 37 4.93 -6.53 -26.76
N SER A 38 6.12 -6.93 -26.30
CA SER A 38 7.43 -6.73 -26.92
C SER A 38 7.94 -5.28 -26.89
N ASP A 39 7.44 -4.46 -25.98
CA ASP A 39 7.97 -3.12 -25.72
C ASP A 39 9.21 -3.20 -24.82
N GLU A 40 10.38 -3.00 -25.41
CA GLU A 40 11.68 -3.04 -24.71
C GLU A 40 11.84 -1.87 -23.72
N ASN A 41 11.25 -0.71 -23.99
CA ASN A 41 11.36 0.44 -23.11
C ASN A 41 10.66 0.15 -21.78
N ILE A 42 9.46 -0.39 -21.83
CA ILE A 42 8.72 -0.79 -20.62
C ILE A 42 9.48 -1.89 -19.88
N GLY A 43 10.00 -2.90 -20.59
CA GLY A 43 10.78 -3.96 -19.98
C GLY A 43 12.02 -3.45 -19.24
N ASN A 44 12.73 -2.49 -19.82
CA ASN A 44 13.91 -1.89 -19.23
C ASN A 44 13.60 -1.02 -18.01
N ILE A 45 12.53 -0.22 -18.05
CA ILE A 45 12.07 0.59 -16.92
C ILE A 45 11.70 -0.30 -15.73
N ILE A 46 10.99 -1.41 -15.98
CA ILE A 46 10.64 -2.38 -14.92
C ILE A 46 11.92 -3.01 -14.33
N ALA A 47 12.88 -3.40 -15.15
CA ALA A 47 14.13 -3.97 -14.67
C ALA A 47 14.96 -2.95 -13.86
N GLU A 48 14.99 -1.69 -14.28
CA GLU A 48 15.61 -0.60 -13.52
C GLU A 48 14.92 -0.37 -12.18
N ALA A 49 13.59 -0.33 -12.16
CA ALA A 49 12.81 -0.22 -10.94
C ALA A 49 13.14 -1.35 -9.96
N MET A 50 13.10 -2.61 -10.42
CA MET A 50 13.45 -3.78 -9.61
C MET A 50 14.89 -3.74 -9.11
N GLY A 51 15.82 -3.21 -9.91
CA GLY A 51 17.20 -3.03 -9.49
C GLY A 51 17.38 -2.03 -8.35
N LYS A 52 16.51 -1.00 -8.30
CA LYS A 52 16.53 0.05 -7.25
C LYS A 52 15.83 -0.39 -5.97
N VAL A 53 14.65 -1.01 -6.09
CA VAL A 53 13.84 -1.38 -4.91
C VAL A 53 14.09 -2.80 -4.42
N GLY A 54 14.78 -3.63 -5.19
CA GLY A 54 15.02 -5.03 -4.87
C GLY A 54 13.81 -5.94 -5.16
N LYS A 55 13.99 -7.25 -4.92
CA LYS A 55 12.99 -8.27 -5.23
C LYS A 55 11.74 -8.19 -4.34
N GLU A 56 11.86 -7.62 -3.15
CA GLU A 56 10.78 -7.42 -2.18
C GLU A 56 10.08 -6.05 -2.37
N GLY A 57 10.56 -5.23 -3.31
CA GLY A 57 10.01 -3.90 -3.56
C GLY A 57 8.66 -3.95 -4.28
N VAL A 58 7.79 -3.02 -3.94
CA VAL A 58 6.48 -2.85 -4.58
C VAL A 58 6.60 -1.87 -5.74
N ILE A 59 6.11 -2.27 -6.92
CA ILE A 59 6.05 -1.42 -8.11
C ILE A 59 4.59 -1.11 -8.40
N THR A 60 4.23 0.17 -8.38
CA THR A 60 2.91 0.68 -8.78
C THR A 60 3.02 1.39 -10.13
N VAL A 61 1.94 1.38 -10.91
CA VAL A 61 1.85 2.07 -12.19
C VAL A 61 0.69 3.05 -12.11
N GLU A 62 0.96 4.32 -12.37
CA GLU A 62 -0.01 5.41 -12.34
C GLU A 62 0.06 6.22 -13.64
N GLU A 63 -1.00 6.94 -13.96
CA GLU A 63 -1.00 7.87 -15.11
C GLU A 63 -0.11 9.06 -14.80
N GLY A 64 0.92 9.26 -15.64
CA GLY A 64 1.76 10.45 -15.59
C GLY A 64 1.12 11.64 -16.32
N SER A 65 1.62 12.84 -16.04
CA SER A 65 1.23 14.07 -16.74
C SER A 65 2.02 14.33 -18.02
N GLY A 66 3.10 13.60 -18.24
CA GLY A 66 4.01 13.73 -19.39
C GLY A 66 3.66 12.80 -20.55
N LEU A 67 4.43 12.94 -21.64
CA LEU A 67 4.35 12.06 -22.82
C LEU A 67 5.27 10.84 -22.71
N GLU A 68 6.23 10.88 -21.84
CA GLU A 68 7.20 9.83 -21.62
C GLU A 68 6.96 9.12 -20.29
N ASN A 69 7.39 7.86 -20.18
CA ASN A 69 7.34 7.11 -18.96
C ASN A 69 8.44 7.61 -18.01
N GLU A 70 8.07 7.91 -16.78
CA GLU A 70 8.99 8.33 -15.72
C GLU A 70 9.05 7.26 -14.63
N LEU A 71 10.22 7.11 -14.00
CA LEU A 71 10.45 6.20 -12.90
C LEU A 71 10.76 7.00 -11.64
N ASP A 72 9.80 7.03 -10.72
CA ASP A 72 9.98 7.58 -9.37
C ASP A 72 10.26 6.46 -8.36
N VAL A 73 11.29 6.65 -7.54
CA VAL A 73 11.67 5.71 -6.48
C VAL A 73 11.51 6.41 -5.13
N VAL A 74 10.68 5.82 -4.27
CA VAL A 74 10.45 6.31 -2.91
C VAL A 74 10.91 5.28 -1.89
N GLU A 75 11.39 5.73 -0.74
CA GLU A 75 11.68 4.86 0.39
C GLU A 75 10.39 4.58 1.15
N GLY A 76 9.83 3.40 0.97
CA GLY A 76 8.53 3.00 1.51
C GLY A 76 7.50 2.73 0.42
N MET A 77 6.22 2.94 0.71
CA MET A 77 5.12 2.76 -0.24
C MET A 77 4.40 4.10 -0.45
N GLN A 78 4.26 4.49 -1.72
CA GLN A 78 3.41 5.61 -2.12
C GLN A 78 2.09 5.08 -2.68
N PHE A 79 0.96 5.65 -2.27
CA PHE A 79 -0.36 5.33 -2.80
C PHE A 79 -1.26 6.57 -2.90
N ASP A 80 -2.27 6.50 -3.74
CA ASP A 80 -3.06 7.63 -4.23
C ASP A 80 -4.09 8.20 -3.24
N ARG A 81 -4.28 7.57 -2.08
CA ARG A 81 -5.28 7.97 -1.09
C ARG A 81 -4.63 8.76 0.04
N GLY A 82 -5.12 9.99 0.24
CA GLY A 82 -4.69 10.85 1.31
C GLY A 82 -5.48 10.67 2.61
N TYR A 83 -5.33 11.61 3.53
CA TYR A 83 -6.02 11.61 4.81
C TYR A 83 -7.55 11.64 4.67
N LEU A 84 -8.24 10.97 5.60
CA LEU A 84 -9.72 10.90 5.61
C LEU A 84 -10.40 12.19 6.09
N SER A 85 -9.67 13.05 6.78
CA SER A 85 -10.21 14.31 7.31
C SER A 85 -9.16 15.40 7.31
N PRO A 86 -9.47 16.62 6.85
CA PRO A 86 -8.56 17.76 6.90
C PRO A 86 -8.21 18.18 8.34
N TYR A 87 -8.95 17.75 9.34
CA TYR A 87 -8.62 17.99 10.75
C TYR A 87 -7.41 17.20 11.27
N PHE A 88 -6.86 16.29 10.47
CA PHE A 88 -5.59 15.62 10.77
C PHE A 88 -4.37 16.44 10.36
N ILE A 89 -4.54 17.48 9.53
CA ILE A 89 -3.44 18.32 9.04
C ILE A 89 -2.70 18.94 10.23
N ASN A 90 -1.40 18.76 10.27
CA ASN A 90 -0.51 19.34 11.26
C ASN A 90 0.47 20.37 10.68
N ASP A 91 0.69 20.36 9.36
CA ASP A 91 1.38 21.42 8.63
C ASP A 91 0.39 22.15 7.72
N GLN A 92 0.05 23.38 8.10
CA GLN A 92 -0.90 24.20 7.34
C GLN A 92 -0.28 24.85 6.10
N GLN A 93 1.04 24.95 6.01
CA GLN A 93 1.69 25.55 4.84
C GLN A 93 1.66 24.61 3.64
N THR A 94 1.95 23.34 3.89
CA THR A 94 1.95 22.28 2.87
C THR A 94 0.63 21.54 2.79
N MET A 95 -0.31 21.80 3.71
CA MET A 95 -1.58 21.06 3.86
C MET A 95 -1.34 19.57 4.01
N SER A 96 -0.29 19.18 4.72
CA SER A 96 0.12 17.80 4.92
C SER A 96 0.00 17.33 6.37
N VAL A 97 0.15 16.01 6.54
CA VAL A 97 0.25 15.36 7.83
C VAL A 97 1.60 14.66 7.91
N GLU A 98 2.44 15.13 8.82
CA GLU A 98 3.75 14.53 9.08
C GLU A 98 3.75 13.86 10.46
N LEU A 99 4.09 12.58 10.49
CA LEU A 99 4.16 11.79 11.71
C LEU A 99 5.55 11.18 11.84
N GLU A 100 6.28 11.55 12.87
CA GLU A 100 7.60 11.01 13.15
C GLU A 100 7.52 9.68 13.90
N THR A 101 8.09 8.62 13.33
CA THR A 101 8.14 7.28 13.92
C THR A 101 6.79 6.78 14.48
N PRO A 102 5.69 6.84 13.69
CA PRO A 102 4.38 6.47 14.16
C PRO A 102 4.24 4.98 14.39
N PHE A 103 3.30 4.59 15.26
CA PHE A 103 2.72 3.26 15.16
C PHE A 103 1.83 3.19 13.92
N ILE A 104 1.82 2.06 13.25
CA ILE A 104 0.99 1.83 12.06
C ILE A 104 -0.02 0.74 12.40
N LEU A 105 -1.31 1.07 12.24
CA LEU A 105 -2.41 0.13 12.33
C LEU A 105 -2.90 -0.20 10.93
N LEU A 106 -2.69 -1.44 10.49
CA LEU A 106 -3.18 -1.96 9.21
C LEU A 106 -4.48 -2.74 9.45
N TYR A 107 -5.54 -2.41 8.72
CA TYR A 107 -6.82 -3.08 8.84
C TYR A 107 -7.50 -3.21 7.48
N ASP A 108 -7.89 -4.43 7.11
CA ASP A 108 -8.43 -4.76 5.79
C ASP A 108 -9.93 -4.46 5.62
N LYS A 109 -10.60 -3.99 6.68
CA LYS A 109 -12.03 -3.72 6.72
C LYS A 109 -12.34 -2.28 7.13
N LYS A 110 -13.62 -1.94 7.10
CA LYS A 110 -14.12 -0.65 7.62
C LYS A 110 -14.12 -0.62 9.13
N ILE A 111 -13.79 0.55 9.69
CA ILE A 111 -13.84 0.82 11.12
C ILE A 111 -14.96 1.84 11.35
N SER A 112 -16.06 1.42 11.94
CA SER A 112 -17.20 2.29 12.31
C SER A 112 -17.41 2.37 13.81
N ASN A 113 -16.97 1.36 14.57
CA ASN A 113 -17.15 1.28 16.01
C ASN A 113 -15.91 1.76 16.74
N VAL A 114 -16.05 2.81 17.53
CA VAL A 114 -14.96 3.38 18.33
C VAL A 114 -14.43 2.41 19.38
N ARG A 115 -15.26 1.49 19.89
CA ARG A 115 -14.85 0.52 20.92
C ARG A 115 -13.70 -0.38 20.47
N ASP A 116 -13.64 -0.67 19.18
CA ASP A 116 -12.57 -1.51 18.61
C ASP A 116 -11.21 -0.79 18.60
N LEU A 117 -11.25 0.56 18.58
CA LEU A 117 -10.05 1.40 18.58
C LEU A 117 -9.59 1.79 19.99
N LEU A 118 -10.48 1.78 21.01
CA LEU A 118 -10.15 2.27 22.35
C LEU A 118 -8.89 1.63 22.94
N PRO A 119 -8.72 0.29 22.94
CA PRO A 119 -7.53 -0.33 23.52
C PRO A 119 -6.24 0.11 22.82
N ILE A 120 -6.30 0.32 21.50
CA ILE A 120 -5.17 0.75 20.69
C ILE A 120 -4.83 2.21 21.02
N LEU A 121 -5.85 3.09 21.05
CA LEU A 121 -5.66 4.50 21.35
C LEU A 121 -5.12 4.73 22.76
N GLU A 122 -5.56 3.94 23.75
CA GLU A 122 -5.01 3.99 25.11
C GLU A 122 -3.54 3.56 25.15
N GLY A 123 -3.18 2.50 24.42
CA GLY A 123 -1.80 2.04 24.29
C GLY A 123 -0.90 3.08 23.63
N VAL A 124 -1.37 3.68 22.54
CA VAL A 124 -0.66 4.73 21.80
C VAL A 124 -0.49 5.99 22.65
N ALA A 125 -1.54 6.42 23.36
CA ALA A 125 -1.48 7.57 24.27
C ALA A 125 -0.47 7.36 25.40
N LYS A 126 -0.42 6.16 26.00
CA LYS A 126 0.56 5.80 27.02
C LYS A 126 2.00 5.80 26.48
N ALA A 127 2.18 5.37 25.23
CA ALA A 127 3.49 5.33 24.60
C ALA A 127 3.99 6.73 24.13
N GLY A 128 3.09 7.72 24.02
CA GLY A 128 3.41 9.07 23.57
C GLY A 128 3.86 9.18 22.13
N LYS A 129 3.57 8.16 21.30
CA LYS A 129 3.91 8.12 19.87
C LYS A 129 2.71 8.45 19.00
N PRO A 130 2.90 8.98 17.78
CA PRO A 130 1.82 9.14 16.82
C PRO A 130 1.26 7.80 16.34
N LEU A 131 0.06 7.82 15.79
CA LEU A 131 -0.60 6.66 15.18
C LEU A 131 -1.04 6.98 13.75
N LEU A 132 -0.63 6.16 12.80
CA LEU A 132 -1.18 6.13 11.45
C LEU A 132 -2.13 4.93 11.31
N ILE A 133 -3.35 5.17 10.91
CA ILE A 133 -4.32 4.11 10.65
C ILE A 133 -4.52 3.99 9.13
N VAL A 134 -4.26 2.81 8.59
CA VAL A 134 -4.48 2.47 7.19
C VAL A 134 -5.60 1.41 7.15
N ALA A 135 -6.80 1.83 6.78
CA ALA A 135 -7.99 0.96 6.79
C ALA A 135 -8.79 1.10 5.50
N GLU A 136 -9.68 0.13 5.21
CA GLU A 136 -10.58 0.24 4.06
C GLU A 136 -11.35 1.56 4.07
N ASP A 137 -11.92 1.89 5.20
CA ASP A 137 -12.54 3.17 5.50
C ASP A 137 -12.68 3.37 7.02
N ILE A 138 -12.79 4.61 7.47
CA ILE A 138 -13.15 4.93 8.86
C ILE A 138 -14.32 5.90 8.81
N GLU A 139 -15.43 5.51 9.40
CA GLU A 139 -16.70 6.21 9.26
C GLU A 139 -17.32 6.55 10.64
N GLY A 140 -18.26 7.50 10.64
CA GLY A 140 -19.15 7.77 11.75
C GLY A 140 -18.45 8.14 13.06
N GLU A 141 -18.83 7.48 14.15
CA GLU A 141 -18.34 7.75 15.49
C GLU A 141 -16.84 7.52 15.66
N ALA A 142 -16.28 6.51 14.95
CA ALA A 142 -14.86 6.21 14.99
C ALA A 142 -14.03 7.36 14.43
N LEU A 143 -14.38 7.89 13.25
CA LEU A 143 -13.69 9.02 12.65
C LEU A 143 -13.81 10.28 13.51
N ALA A 144 -15.02 10.58 14.00
CA ALA A 144 -15.26 11.74 14.86
C ALA A 144 -14.41 11.68 16.14
N THR A 145 -14.30 10.52 16.76
CA THR A 145 -13.49 10.32 17.95
C THR A 145 -12.01 10.53 17.68
N LEU A 146 -11.48 10.01 16.56
CA LEU A 146 -10.10 10.23 16.16
C LEU A 146 -9.81 11.71 15.95
N VAL A 147 -10.68 12.42 15.23
CA VAL A 147 -10.56 13.86 14.98
C VAL A 147 -10.55 14.65 16.29
N VAL A 148 -11.50 14.39 17.20
CA VAL A 148 -11.60 15.09 18.49
C VAL A 148 -10.34 14.85 19.34
N ASN A 149 -9.83 13.62 19.41
CA ASN A 149 -8.64 13.31 20.19
C ASN A 149 -7.38 13.95 19.58
N ASN A 150 -7.27 14.00 18.26
CA ASN A 150 -6.19 14.69 17.54
C ASN A 150 -6.23 16.20 17.82
N MET A 151 -7.41 16.84 17.70
CA MET A 151 -7.57 18.28 17.96
C MET A 151 -7.28 18.66 19.41
N ARG A 152 -7.60 17.78 20.37
CA ARG A 152 -7.30 17.96 21.79
C ARG A 152 -5.84 17.67 22.15
N GLY A 153 -5.05 17.18 21.22
CA GLY A 153 -3.67 16.81 21.46
C GLY A 153 -3.47 15.59 22.39
N ILE A 154 -4.52 14.80 22.60
CA ILE A 154 -4.46 13.58 23.44
C ILE A 154 -3.67 12.50 22.74
N VAL A 155 -3.91 12.32 21.43
CA VAL A 155 -3.20 11.41 20.56
C VAL A 155 -2.95 12.09 19.22
N LYS A 156 -1.72 12.13 18.75
CA LYS A 156 -1.42 12.52 17.36
C LYS A 156 -1.79 11.36 16.45
N VAL A 157 -2.87 11.50 15.69
CA VAL A 157 -3.39 10.43 14.85
C VAL A 157 -3.72 10.96 13.45
N ALA A 158 -3.44 10.14 12.46
CA ALA A 158 -3.94 10.32 11.11
C ALA A 158 -4.56 9.02 10.59
N ALA A 159 -5.51 9.15 9.72
CA ALA A 159 -6.18 8.01 9.10
C ALA A 159 -6.26 8.20 7.59
N VAL A 160 -5.91 7.15 6.85
CA VAL A 160 -5.91 7.10 5.39
C VAL A 160 -6.64 5.85 4.90
N LYS A 161 -7.17 5.91 3.68
CA LYS A 161 -7.74 4.72 3.04
C LYS A 161 -6.64 3.80 2.56
N ALA A 162 -6.82 2.50 2.81
CA ALA A 162 -5.93 1.47 2.31
C ALA A 162 -5.92 1.43 0.78
N PRO A 163 -4.74 1.19 0.16
CA PRO A 163 -4.62 1.06 -1.28
C PRO A 163 -5.33 -0.19 -1.79
N GLY A 164 -5.72 -0.17 -3.07
CA GLY A 164 -6.34 -1.32 -3.75
C GLY A 164 -7.79 -1.60 -3.34
N PHE A 165 -8.33 -2.69 -3.89
CA PHE A 165 -9.70 -3.14 -3.67
C PHE A 165 -9.73 -4.65 -3.50
N GLY A 166 -10.68 -5.17 -2.70
CA GLY A 166 -10.90 -6.61 -2.49
C GLY A 166 -9.64 -7.35 -2.03
N ASP A 167 -9.35 -8.50 -2.63
CA ASP A 167 -8.21 -9.35 -2.27
C ASP A 167 -6.86 -8.67 -2.51
N ARG A 168 -6.79 -7.76 -3.51
CA ARG A 168 -5.58 -6.99 -3.77
C ARG A 168 -5.25 -6.02 -2.63
N ARG A 169 -6.26 -5.42 -1.99
CA ARG A 169 -6.06 -4.57 -0.81
C ARG A 169 -5.38 -5.34 0.31
N LYS A 170 -5.85 -6.57 0.59
CA LYS A 170 -5.27 -7.40 1.63
C LYS A 170 -3.80 -7.71 1.35
N ALA A 171 -3.48 -8.10 0.11
CA ALA A 171 -2.10 -8.35 -0.30
C ALA A 171 -1.22 -7.09 -0.14
N MET A 172 -1.72 -5.90 -0.55
CA MET A 172 -0.98 -4.65 -0.40
C MET A 172 -0.78 -4.24 1.07
N LEU A 173 -1.73 -4.55 1.96
CA LEU A 173 -1.57 -4.32 3.41
C LEU A 173 -0.62 -5.33 4.06
N GLU A 174 -0.47 -6.53 3.50
CA GLU A 174 0.53 -7.51 3.94
C GLU A 174 1.94 -7.12 3.49
N ASP A 175 2.09 -6.36 2.41
CA ASP A 175 3.37 -5.85 1.91
C ASP A 175 3.85 -4.59 2.66
N LEU A 176 2.97 -3.88 3.35
CA LEU A 176 3.26 -2.70 4.18
C LEU A 176 3.85 -3.10 5.54
#